data_48f71abcc2415545f40d35f4fbd87203
#
_entry.id   48f71abcc2415545f40d35f4fbd87203
#
_cell.length_a   1.000
_cell.length_b   1.000
_cell.length_c   1.000
_cell.angle_alpha   90.00
_cell.angle_beta   90.00
_cell.angle_gamma   90.00
#
_symmetry.space_group_name_H-M   'P 1'
#
loop_
_entity.id
_entity.type
_entity.pdbx_description
1 polymer ?
#
loop_
_entity_poly.entity_id
_entity_poly.type
_entity_poly.pdbx_seq_one_letter_code
_entity_poly.pdbx_strand_id
1 'polypeptide(L)'
;LLVFKKDKEFSMHFHLLKDEAWYISKGQFLYKFIDTKTATIKEMIVSVGDCIHLIPGQPHQMLALTEGATIFEVSTQHFDSDSYRVIPGSSQLDNFNNLPF
;
A
#
# COMPACT_ATOMS: atom_id res chain seq x y z
N LEU A 1 8.76 6.73 7.04
CA LEU A 1 8.94 6.70 5.58
C LEU A 1 9.07 5.27 5.09
N LEU A 2 8.40 4.97 3.99
CA LEU A 2 8.52 3.70 3.30
C LEU A 2 9.23 3.92 1.98
N VAL A 3 10.40 3.31 1.81
CA VAL A 3 11.23 3.46 0.61
C VAL A 3 11.24 2.13 -0.14
N PHE A 4 10.96 2.18 -1.44
CA PHE A 4 10.80 1.00 -2.27
C PHE A 4 11.86 0.93 -3.36
N LYS A 5 12.30 -0.30 -3.65
CA LYS A 5 13.03 -0.57 -4.88
C LYS A 5 12.04 -0.66 -6.04
N LYS A 6 12.51 -0.26 -7.23
CA LYS A 6 11.70 -0.35 -8.45
C LYS A 6 11.16 -1.77 -8.64
N ASP A 7 9.90 -1.86 -9.08
CA ASP A 7 9.16 -3.10 -9.35
C ASP A 7 8.83 -3.95 -8.12
N LYS A 8 9.08 -3.43 -6.91
CA LYS A 8 8.64 -4.08 -5.67
C LYS A 8 7.27 -3.58 -5.26
N GLU A 9 6.49 -4.49 -4.69
CA GLU A 9 5.15 -4.20 -4.20
C GLU A 9 4.89 -4.96 -2.90
N PHE A 10 4.03 -4.41 -2.05
CA PHE A 10 3.53 -5.16 -0.92
C PHE A 10 2.23 -5.89 -1.29
N SER A 11 1.71 -6.71 -0.37
CA SER A 11 0.51 -7.49 -0.61
C SER A 11 -0.72 -6.61 -0.87
N MET A 12 -1.68 -7.12 -1.63
CA MET A 12 -3.04 -6.59 -1.62
C MET A 12 -3.65 -6.96 -0.28
N HIS A 13 -3.84 -5.97 0.61
CA HIS A 13 -4.30 -6.20 1.97
C HIS A 13 -5.20 -5.08 2.45
N PHE A 14 -5.88 -5.32 3.56
CA PHE A 14 -6.71 -4.32 4.21
C PHE A 14 -6.58 -4.40 5.72
N HIS A 15 -6.97 -3.30 6.37
CA HIS A 15 -7.08 -3.20 7.82
C HIS A 15 -8.53 -2.89 8.17
N LEU A 16 -9.01 -3.39 9.30
CA LEU A 16 -10.36 -3.09 9.78
C LEU A 16 -10.36 -1.92 10.77
N LEU A 17 -9.27 -1.73 11.50
CA LEU A 17 -9.15 -0.71 12.53
C LEU A 17 -8.28 0.47 12.11
N LYS A 18 -7.18 0.19 11.40
CA LYS A 18 -6.20 1.19 11.02
C LYS A 18 -6.72 2.09 9.91
N ASP A 19 -6.66 3.39 10.17
CA ASP A 19 -6.93 4.44 9.18
C ASP A 19 -5.60 5.07 8.78
N GLU A 20 -5.34 5.21 7.48
CA GLU A 20 -4.06 5.64 6.95
C GLU A 20 -4.23 6.74 5.90
N ALA A 21 -3.23 7.64 5.85
CA ALA A 21 -3.06 8.55 4.75
C ALA A 21 -1.62 8.46 4.26
N TRP A 22 -1.43 8.35 2.95
CA TRP A 22 -0.12 8.25 2.32
C TRP A 22 0.13 9.45 1.43
N TYR A 23 1.27 10.10 1.64
CA TYR A 23 1.79 11.18 0.81
C TYR A 23 2.95 10.65 -0.01
N ILE A 24 2.91 10.83 -1.33
CA ILE A 24 4.00 10.42 -2.21
C ILE A 24 5.07 11.50 -2.19
N SER A 25 6.17 11.22 -1.51
CA SER A 25 7.24 12.20 -1.34
C SER A 25 8.34 12.08 -2.38
N LYS A 26 8.45 10.92 -3.08
CA LYS A 26 9.44 10.70 -4.13
C LYS A 26 8.96 9.64 -5.10
N GLY A 27 9.20 9.85 -6.39
CA GLY A 27 8.94 8.85 -7.43
C GLY A 27 7.48 8.65 -7.79
N GLN A 28 7.19 7.49 -8.35
CA GLN A 28 5.86 7.11 -8.82
C GLN A 28 5.51 5.70 -8.38
N PHE A 29 4.21 5.47 -8.17
CA PHE A 29 3.65 4.17 -7.85
C PHE A 29 2.43 3.88 -8.72
N LEU A 30 2.21 2.60 -8.99
CA LEU A 30 0.92 2.10 -9.44
C LEU A 30 0.11 1.73 -8.20
N TYR A 31 -0.94 2.49 -7.92
CA TYR A 31 -1.85 2.25 -6.81
C TYR A 31 -2.99 1.38 -7.28
N LYS A 32 -3.16 0.24 -6.63
CA LYS A 32 -4.25 -0.70 -6.90
C LYS A 32 -5.14 -0.79 -5.68
N PHE A 33 -6.43 -0.79 -5.89
CA PHE A 33 -7.39 -1.00 -4.81
C PHE A 33 -8.60 -1.78 -5.31
N ILE A 34 -9.27 -2.45 -4.40
CA ILE A 34 -10.49 -3.19 -4.72
C ILE A 34 -11.68 -2.33 -4.36
N ASP A 35 -12.53 -2.03 -5.35
CA ASP A 35 -13.83 -1.44 -5.11
C ASP A 35 -14.73 -2.51 -4.51
N THR A 36 -15.05 -2.39 -3.23
CA THR A 36 -15.80 -3.40 -2.49
C THR A 36 -17.27 -3.49 -2.90
N LYS A 37 -17.78 -2.47 -3.58
CA LYS A 37 -19.17 -2.48 -4.07
C LYS A 37 -19.33 -3.34 -5.33
N THR A 38 -18.30 -3.32 -6.19
CA THR A 38 -18.33 -4.02 -7.47
C THR A 38 -17.41 -5.22 -7.52
N ALA A 39 -16.57 -5.43 -6.50
CA ALA A 39 -15.53 -6.46 -6.43
C ALA A 39 -14.54 -6.38 -7.59
N THR A 40 -14.28 -5.17 -8.10
CA THR A 40 -13.34 -4.95 -9.21
C THR A 40 -12.06 -4.31 -8.72
N ILE A 41 -10.93 -4.69 -9.32
CA ILE A 41 -9.64 -4.04 -9.07
C ILE A 41 -9.55 -2.80 -9.94
N LYS A 42 -9.24 -1.68 -9.30
CA LYS A 42 -8.99 -0.40 -9.98
C LYS A 42 -7.53 -0.01 -9.80
N GLU A 43 -6.99 0.68 -10.79
CA GLU A 43 -5.59 1.10 -10.82
C GLU A 43 -5.46 2.55 -11.18
N MET A 44 -4.46 3.23 -10.60
CA MET A 44 -4.09 4.59 -11.00
C MET A 44 -2.62 4.84 -10.68
N ILE A 45 -1.98 5.68 -11.49
CA ILE A 45 -0.61 6.12 -11.21
C ILE A 45 -0.67 7.31 -10.27
N VAL A 46 0.12 7.23 -9.20
CA VAL A 46 0.29 8.33 -8.24
C VAL A 46 1.74 8.79 -8.24
N SER A 47 1.94 10.08 -8.08
CA SER A 47 3.25 10.74 -8.20
C SER A 47 3.48 11.69 -7.03
N VAL A 48 4.68 12.27 -6.98
CA VAL A 48 5.05 13.26 -5.95
C VAL A 48 3.96 14.33 -5.80
N GLY A 49 3.54 14.53 -4.56
CA GLY A 49 2.49 15.49 -4.22
C GLY A 49 1.11 14.89 -4.08
N ASP A 50 0.88 13.67 -4.54
CA ASP A 50 -0.41 13.01 -4.37
C ASP A 50 -0.57 12.48 -2.94
N CYS A 51 -1.79 12.61 -2.43
CA CYS A 51 -2.20 12.05 -1.15
C CYS A 51 -3.29 11.01 -1.36
N ILE A 52 -3.19 9.89 -0.64
CA ILE A 52 -4.16 8.81 -0.70
C ILE A 52 -4.68 8.54 0.71
N HIS A 53 -6.00 8.54 0.87
CA HIS A 53 -6.63 8.12 2.11
C HIS A 53 -7.05 6.65 1.96
N LEU A 54 -6.47 5.80 2.78
CA LEU A 54 -6.72 4.36 2.81
C LEU A 54 -7.69 4.07 3.94
N ILE A 55 -8.97 4.06 3.63
CA ILE A 55 -10.02 3.86 4.64
C ILE A 55 -10.02 2.42 5.16
N PRO A 56 -10.44 2.20 6.43
CA PRO A 56 -10.60 0.85 6.96
C PRO A 56 -11.48 -0.02 6.07
N GLY A 57 -11.08 -1.30 5.91
CA GLY A 57 -11.81 -2.27 5.13
C GLY A 57 -11.56 -2.25 3.63
N GLN A 58 -10.83 -1.26 3.11
CA GLN A 58 -10.53 -1.20 1.67
C GLN A 58 -9.21 -1.90 1.36
N PRO A 59 -9.23 -2.99 0.56
CA PRO A 59 -8.00 -3.62 0.09
C PRO A 59 -7.20 -2.70 -0.82
N HIS A 60 -5.89 -2.65 -0.62
CA HIS A 60 -4.99 -1.78 -1.37
C HIS A 60 -3.62 -2.42 -1.55
N GLN A 61 -2.94 -1.99 -2.61
CA GLN A 61 -1.59 -2.45 -2.96
C GLN A 61 -0.86 -1.35 -3.73
N MET A 62 0.44 -1.23 -3.52
CA MET A 62 1.29 -0.28 -4.25
C MET A 62 2.44 -1.02 -4.90
N LEU A 63 2.67 -0.70 -6.18
CA LEU A 63 3.84 -1.14 -6.93
C LEU A 63 4.72 0.07 -7.22
N ALA A 64 5.99 0.02 -6.79
CA ALA A 64 6.93 1.09 -7.08
C ALA A 64 7.33 1.06 -8.55
N LEU A 65 7.11 2.16 -9.26
CA LEU A 65 7.46 2.29 -10.68
C LEU A 65 8.85 2.89 -10.90
N THR A 66 9.40 3.54 -9.88
CA THR A 66 10.72 4.17 -9.95
C THR A 66 11.59 3.71 -8.79
N GLU A 67 12.90 3.72 -8.97
CA GLU A 67 13.84 3.38 -7.90
C GLU A 67 13.79 4.43 -6.79
N GLY A 68 13.74 3.96 -5.55
CA GLY A 68 13.69 4.85 -4.39
C GLY A 68 12.36 5.57 -4.20
N ALA A 69 11.29 5.11 -4.84
CA ALA A 69 9.96 5.69 -4.64
C ALA A 69 9.60 5.65 -3.15
N THR A 70 9.10 6.76 -2.62
CA THR A 70 8.98 6.96 -1.18
C THR A 70 7.58 7.44 -0.81
N ILE A 71 7.04 6.81 0.23
CA ILE A 71 5.74 7.15 0.83
C ILE A 71 5.99 7.66 2.24
N PHE A 72 5.34 8.79 2.58
CA PHE A 72 5.22 9.26 3.95
C PHE A 72 3.85 8.87 4.47
N GLU A 73 3.82 8.00 5.49
CA GLU A 73 2.58 7.48 6.06
C GLU A 73 2.23 8.21 7.35
N VAL A 74 0.95 8.57 7.48
CA VAL A 74 0.33 9.01 8.72
C VAL A 74 -0.81 8.06 8.99
N SER A 75 -0.84 7.46 10.18
CA SER A 75 -1.86 6.47 10.50
C SER A 75 -2.22 6.48 11.97
N THR A 76 -3.37 5.87 12.27
CA THR A 76 -3.72 5.48 13.63
C THR A 76 -2.82 4.32 14.07
N GLN A 77 -2.98 3.86 15.31
CA GLN A 77 -2.15 2.79 15.85
C GLN A 77 -2.23 1.54 14.98
N HIS A 78 -1.08 0.95 14.67
CA HIS A 78 -0.98 -0.32 13.95
C HIS A 78 -1.06 -1.49 14.93
N PHE A 79 -1.85 -2.51 14.54
CA PHE A 79 -1.91 -3.80 15.22
C PHE A 79 -1.59 -4.89 14.20
N ASP A 80 -0.64 -5.77 14.47
CA ASP A 80 -0.26 -6.85 13.55
C ASP A 80 -1.44 -7.77 13.23
N SER A 81 -2.33 -8.00 14.20
CA SER A 81 -3.53 -8.79 14.02
C SER A 81 -4.59 -8.14 13.13
N ASP A 82 -4.42 -6.88 12.79
CA ASP A 82 -5.35 -6.09 11.97
C ASP A 82 -4.91 -6.01 10.50
N SER A 83 -4.12 -6.95 10.03
CA SER A 83 -3.66 -6.98 8.64
C SER A 83 -4.14 -8.26 7.97
N TYR A 84 -4.92 -8.10 6.89
CA TYR A 84 -5.56 -9.21 6.17
C TYR A 84 -5.10 -9.19 4.71
N ARG A 85 -4.36 -10.22 4.30
CA ARG A 85 -3.82 -10.31 2.95
C ARG A 85 -4.81 -10.97 2.00
N VAL A 86 -4.98 -10.35 0.84
CA VAL A 86 -5.80 -10.89 -0.26
C VAL A 86 -4.90 -11.53 -1.31
N ILE A 87 -3.82 -10.83 -1.69
CA ILE A 87 -2.84 -11.30 -2.68
C ILE A 87 -1.44 -11.05 -2.11
N PRO A 88 -0.54 -12.05 -2.11
CA PRO A 88 0.84 -11.85 -1.66
C PRO A 88 1.58 -10.78 -2.48
N GLY A 89 2.45 -10.02 -1.85
CA GLY A 89 3.35 -9.10 -2.52
C GLY A 89 4.75 -9.68 -2.68
N SER A 90 5.62 -8.98 -3.37
CA SER A 90 7.00 -9.41 -3.57
C SER A 90 7.80 -9.46 -2.27
N SER A 91 7.44 -8.64 -1.28
CA SER A 91 8.11 -8.67 0.02
C SER A 91 7.88 -9.99 0.77
N GLN A 92 6.70 -10.61 0.63
CA GLN A 92 6.43 -11.92 1.22
C GLN A 92 7.19 -13.03 0.49
N LEU A 93 7.33 -12.91 -0.82
CA LEU A 93 8.09 -13.87 -1.63
C LEU A 93 9.58 -13.84 -1.29
N ASP A 94 10.09 -12.69 -0.86
CA ASP A 94 11.50 -12.50 -0.49
C ASP A 94 11.74 -12.67 1.01
N ASN A 95 10.77 -13.17 1.76
CA ASN A 95 10.82 -13.35 3.22
C ASN A 95 10.96 -12.04 4.02
N PHE A 96 10.51 -10.94 3.48
CA PHE A 96 10.46 -9.68 4.22
C PHE A 96 9.12 -9.54 4.93
N ASN A 97 8.83 -10.48 5.82
CA ASN A 97 7.50 -10.62 6.42
C ASN A 97 7.20 -9.63 7.54
N ASN A 98 8.16 -8.81 7.92
CA ASN A 98 8.06 -7.95 9.08
C ASN A 98 7.61 -6.52 8.76
N LEU A 99 7.25 -6.26 7.50
CA LEU A 99 6.80 -4.94 7.10
C LEU A 99 5.37 -4.72 7.58
N PRO A 100 5.08 -3.56 8.20
CA PRO A 100 3.80 -3.31 8.87
C PRO A 100 2.71 -2.82 7.91
N PHE A 101 2.59 -3.46 6.80
CA PHE A 101 1.55 -3.06 5.85
C PHE A 101 0.18 -3.59 6.20
#